data_fa8bb9ce1b1fca8ba908f323e824449a
#
_entry.id   fa8bb9ce1b1fca8ba908f323e824449a
#
_cell.length_a   1.000
_cell.length_b   1.000
_cell.length_c   1.000
_cell.angle_alpha   90.00
_cell.angle_beta   90.00
_cell.angle_gamma   90.00
#
_symmetry.space_group_name_H-M   'P 1'
#
loop_
_entity.id
_entity.type
_entity.pdbx_description
1 polymer ?
#
loop_
_entity_poly.entity_id
_entity_poly.type
_entity_poly.pdbx_seq_one_letter_code
_entity_poly.pdbx_strand_id
1 'polypeptide(L)'
;MPPANPCPTVYLLHGYGGNQTTWLRIKPSLPASADREGIAFVCPDGATSWYLDSKVRAKSLYETFMTRELLPAVEERYPVSRDRSGRAITGLSMGGFGAVSLAIRHKELFRAVGSTSGGLDIRP
;
A
#
# COMPACT_ATOMS: atom_id res chain seq x y z
N MET A 1 12.09 -15.53 -12.06
CA MET A 1 13.45 -15.03 -11.77
C MET A 1 13.38 -13.57 -11.32
N PRO A 2 14.01 -13.20 -10.22
CA PRO A 2 13.99 -11.80 -9.84
C PRO A 2 14.74 -10.94 -10.86
N PRO A 3 14.30 -9.68 -11.05
CA PRO A 3 14.99 -8.78 -11.98
C PRO A 3 16.38 -8.43 -11.48
N ALA A 4 17.30 -8.13 -12.44
CA ALA A 4 18.69 -7.81 -12.13
C ALA A 4 18.80 -6.46 -11.36
N ASN A 5 17.98 -5.48 -11.74
CA ASN A 5 17.96 -4.17 -11.08
C ASN A 5 16.51 -3.84 -10.68
N PRO A 6 16.02 -4.47 -9.60
CA PRO A 6 14.63 -4.27 -9.22
C PRO A 6 14.43 -2.86 -8.65
N CYS A 7 13.36 -2.17 -9.07
CA CYS A 7 13.04 -0.90 -8.47
C CYS A 7 12.26 -1.07 -7.16
N PRO A 8 12.49 -0.17 -6.20
CA PRO A 8 11.70 -0.19 -4.96
C PRO A 8 10.23 0.12 -5.24
N THR A 9 9.36 -0.35 -4.38
CA THR A 9 7.91 -0.17 -4.50
C THR A 9 7.37 0.59 -3.30
N VAL A 10 6.50 1.55 -3.55
CA VAL A 10 5.75 2.26 -2.50
C VAL A 10 4.27 2.00 -2.72
N TYR A 11 3.63 1.43 -1.72
CA TYR A 11 2.19 1.21 -1.72
C TYR A 11 1.50 2.43 -1.12
N LEU A 12 0.63 3.08 -1.92
CA LEU A 12 -0.05 4.33 -1.56
C LEU A 12 -1.52 4.03 -1.28
N LEU A 13 -1.91 4.08 -0.02
CA LEU A 13 -3.26 3.75 0.41
C LEU A 13 -4.15 5.00 0.46
N HIS A 14 -5.33 4.91 -0.16
CA HIS A 14 -6.27 6.04 -0.18
C HIS A 14 -7.03 6.19 1.14
N GLY A 15 -7.63 7.38 1.34
CA GLY A 15 -8.46 7.63 2.50
C GLY A 15 -9.89 7.13 2.33
N TYR A 16 -10.70 7.29 3.38
CA TYR A 16 -12.09 6.89 3.40
C TYR A 16 -12.86 7.61 2.27
N GLY A 17 -13.64 6.85 1.53
CA GLY A 17 -14.39 7.38 0.39
C GLY A 17 -13.58 7.48 -0.90
N GLY A 18 -12.27 7.16 -0.87
CA GLY A 18 -11.44 7.14 -2.06
C GLY A 18 -11.40 5.79 -2.75
N ASN A 19 -10.51 5.66 -3.70
CA ASN A 19 -10.27 4.43 -4.45
C ASN A 19 -8.88 4.44 -5.07
N GLN A 20 -8.60 3.53 -6.00
CA GLN A 20 -7.29 3.42 -6.64
C GLN A 20 -6.87 4.65 -7.44
N THR A 21 -7.78 5.58 -7.73
CA THR A 21 -7.44 6.81 -8.46
C THR A 21 -7.12 8.00 -7.56
N THR A 22 -7.33 7.86 -6.25
CA THR A 22 -7.22 8.98 -5.30
C THR A 22 -5.85 9.64 -5.35
N TRP A 23 -4.79 8.87 -5.28
CA TRP A 23 -3.43 9.43 -5.27
C TRP A 23 -3.06 10.12 -6.57
N LEU A 24 -3.53 9.62 -7.71
CA LEU A 24 -3.30 10.30 -9.00
C LEU A 24 -4.06 11.62 -9.09
N ARG A 25 -5.23 11.72 -8.45
CA ARG A 25 -5.97 12.99 -8.39
C ARG A 25 -5.30 14.00 -7.47
N ILE A 26 -4.78 13.55 -6.33
CA ILE A 26 -4.08 14.42 -5.38
C ILE A 26 -2.74 14.87 -5.95
N LYS A 27 -2.02 13.96 -6.58
CA LYS A 27 -0.68 14.24 -7.13
C LYS A 27 -0.60 13.71 -8.57
N PRO A 28 -1.08 14.48 -9.56
CA PRO A 28 -1.03 14.04 -10.96
C PRO A 28 0.39 13.82 -11.49
N SER A 29 1.41 14.34 -10.79
CA SER A 29 2.81 14.16 -11.18
C SER A 29 3.42 12.83 -10.71
N LEU A 30 2.64 11.92 -10.09
CA LEU A 30 3.16 10.63 -9.64
C LEU A 30 3.89 9.83 -10.73
N PRO A 31 3.35 9.69 -11.95
CA PRO A 31 4.09 8.95 -12.99
C PRO A 31 5.44 9.57 -13.31
N ALA A 32 5.53 10.89 -13.39
CA ALA A 32 6.80 11.56 -13.62
C ALA A 32 7.77 11.39 -12.46
N SER A 33 7.25 11.41 -11.22
CA SER A 33 8.07 11.16 -10.03
C SER A 33 8.60 9.72 -10.01
N ALA A 34 7.78 8.75 -10.41
CA ALA A 34 8.19 7.36 -10.50
C ALA A 34 9.35 7.20 -11.48
N ASP A 35 9.24 7.80 -12.67
CA ASP A 35 10.29 7.74 -13.67
C ASP A 35 11.57 8.40 -13.18
N ARG A 36 11.47 9.58 -12.58
CA ARG A 36 12.62 10.36 -12.11
C ARG A 36 13.35 9.69 -10.97
N GLU A 37 12.62 9.11 -10.02
CA GLU A 37 13.19 8.53 -8.81
C GLU A 37 13.48 7.03 -8.94
N GLY A 38 13.03 6.39 -10.01
CA GLY A 38 13.20 4.95 -10.18
C GLY A 38 12.40 4.13 -9.16
N ILE A 39 11.20 4.59 -8.81
CA ILE A 39 10.33 3.97 -7.82
C ILE A 39 9.02 3.57 -8.49
N ALA A 40 8.50 2.40 -8.15
CA ALA A 40 7.16 1.98 -8.56
C ALA A 40 6.15 2.37 -7.49
N PHE A 41 5.07 3.05 -7.88
CA PHE A 41 3.97 3.37 -6.99
C PHE A 41 2.79 2.44 -7.28
N VAL A 42 2.24 1.82 -6.24
CA VAL A 42 1.09 0.93 -6.34
C VAL A 42 -0.05 1.54 -5.51
N CYS A 43 -1.17 1.81 -6.18
CA CYS A 43 -2.33 2.46 -5.56
C CYS A 43 -3.50 1.49 -5.53
N PRO A 44 -3.63 0.66 -4.49
CA PRO A 44 -4.72 -0.29 -4.42
C PRO A 44 -6.04 0.38 -4.03
N ASP A 45 -7.14 -0.33 -4.28
CA ASP A 45 -8.46 0.06 -3.81
C ASP A 45 -8.78 -0.73 -2.54
N GLY A 46 -8.80 -0.04 -1.40
CA GLY A 46 -9.16 -0.61 -0.11
C GLY A 46 -10.62 -0.38 0.28
N ALA A 47 -11.40 0.21 -0.61
CA ALA A 47 -12.79 0.58 -0.37
C ALA A 47 -12.93 1.35 0.97
N THR A 48 -13.82 0.95 1.87
CA THR A 48 -13.99 1.56 3.18
C THR A 48 -13.60 0.61 4.31
N SER A 49 -12.67 -0.29 4.03
CA SER A 49 -12.32 -1.42 4.90
C SER A 49 -11.37 -1.07 6.04
N TRP A 50 -10.75 0.10 6.03
CA TRP A 50 -9.62 0.45 6.88
C TRP A 50 -8.44 -0.51 6.71
N TYR A 51 -8.45 -1.28 5.60
CA TYR A 51 -7.40 -2.26 5.25
C TYR A 51 -7.28 -3.37 6.28
N LEU A 52 -8.40 -3.73 6.89
CA LEU A 52 -8.50 -4.80 7.88
C LEU A 52 -9.35 -5.94 7.33
N ASP A 53 -9.08 -7.15 7.82
CA ASP A 53 -9.98 -8.26 7.59
C ASP A 53 -11.20 -8.09 8.49
N SER A 54 -12.39 -8.19 7.90
CA SER A 54 -13.63 -8.02 8.65
C SER A 54 -13.99 -9.32 9.39
N LYS A 55 -14.35 -9.17 10.65
CA LYS A 55 -14.87 -10.29 11.44
C LYS A 55 -16.37 -10.51 11.22
N VAL A 56 -17.03 -9.53 10.61
CA VAL A 56 -18.49 -9.55 10.39
C VAL A 56 -18.82 -9.95 8.96
N ARG A 57 -18.06 -9.44 7.99
CA ARG A 57 -18.26 -9.72 6.57
C ARG A 57 -17.16 -10.66 6.09
N ALA A 58 -17.49 -11.93 5.89
CA ALA A 58 -16.52 -12.94 5.50
C ALA A 58 -15.80 -12.65 4.19
N LYS A 59 -16.40 -11.83 3.29
CA LYS A 59 -15.79 -11.47 2.02
C LYS A 59 -14.94 -10.21 2.08
N SER A 60 -14.92 -9.50 3.21
CA SER A 60 -14.14 -8.26 3.36
C SER A 60 -12.81 -8.58 4.02
N LEU A 61 -11.86 -9.10 3.24
CA LEU A 61 -10.55 -9.55 3.72
C LEU A 61 -9.44 -8.70 3.10
N TYR A 62 -9.46 -7.38 3.37
CA TYR A 62 -8.52 -6.45 2.73
C TYR A 62 -7.11 -6.55 3.27
N GLU A 63 -6.92 -6.91 4.52
CA GLU A 63 -5.58 -7.18 5.05
C GLU A 63 -4.96 -8.37 4.33
N THR A 64 -5.71 -9.45 4.18
CA THR A 64 -5.29 -10.64 3.44
C THR A 64 -5.03 -10.30 1.97
N PHE A 65 -5.91 -9.51 1.35
CA PHE A 65 -5.72 -9.06 -0.03
C PHE A 65 -4.39 -8.34 -0.20
N MET A 66 -4.11 -7.36 0.66
CA MET A 66 -2.90 -6.55 0.55
C MET A 66 -1.64 -7.41 0.67
N THR A 67 -1.61 -8.33 1.63
CA THR A 67 -0.38 -9.05 1.98
C THR A 67 -0.17 -10.33 1.20
N ARG A 68 -1.24 -11.04 0.86
CA ARG A 68 -1.15 -12.38 0.26
C ARG A 68 -1.54 -12.43 -1.22
N GLU A 69 -2.21 -11.40 -1.72
CA GLU A 69 -2.65 -11.37 -3.11
C GLU A 69 -2.00 -10.23 -3.88
N LEU A 70 -2.11 -8.99 -3.41
CA LEU A 70 -1.60 -7.83 -4.13
C LEU A 70 -0.09 -7.81 -4.21
N LEU A 71 0.62 -7.93 -3.08
CA LEU A 71 2.07 -7.90 -3.06
C LEU A 71 2.67 -8.96 -3.99
N PRO A 72 2.30 -10.25 -3.85
CA PRO A 72 2.84 -11.27 -4.74
C PRO A 72 2.50 -11.02 -6.21
N ALA A 73 1.29 -10.54 -6.51
CA ALA A 73 0.86 -10.30 -7.89
C ALA A 73 1.69 -9.18 -8.54
N VAL A 74 1.95 -8.10 -7.82
CA VAL A 74 2.76 -6.99 -8.31
C VAL A 74 4.20 -7.46 -8.57
N GLU A 75 4.76 -8.20 -7.62
CA GLU A 75 6.16 -8.64 -7.70
C GLU A 75 6.38 -9.70 -8.76
N GLU A 76 5.35 -10.44 -9.12
CA GLU A 76 5.41 -11.40 -10.20
C GLU A 76 5.33 -10.73 -11.58
N ARG A 77 4.50 -9.68 -11.72
CA ARG A 77 4.21 -9.05 -13.01
C ARG A 77 5.16 -7.94 -13.40
N TYR A 78 5.81 -7.28 -12.43
CA TYR A 78 6.59 -6.07 -12.69
C TYR A 78 8.04 -6.24 -12.20
N PRO A 79 9.01 -5.50 -12.80
CA PRO A 79 10.41 -5.60 -12.41
C PRO A 79 10.69 -4.81 -11.12
N VAL A 80 10.05 -5.19 -10.05
CA VAL A 80 10.16 -4.53 -8.75
C VAL A 80 10.85 -5.45 -7.74
N SER A 81 11.34 -4.85 -6.65
CA SER A 81 11.97 -5.59 -5.57
C SER A 81 10.99 -6.60 -4.95
N ARG A 82 11.51 -7.77 -4.60
CA ARG A 82 10.70 -8.86 -4.02
C ARG A 82 11.02 -9.10 -2.56
N ASP A 83 11.79 -8.23 -1.93
CA ASP A 83 12.12 -8.37 -0.52
C ASP A 83 11.78 -7.09 0.25
N ARG A 84 11.84 -7.20 1.57
CA ARG A 84 11.46 -6.14 2.50
C ARG A 84 12.23 -4.84 2.26
N SER A 85 13.51 -4.94 1.88
CA SER A 85 14.37 -3.76 1.72
C SER A 85 13.89 -2.82 0.62
N GLY A 86 13.11 -3.32 -0.33
CA GLY A 86 12.58 -2.53 -1.43
C GLY A 86 11.08 -2.24 -1.31
N ARG A 87 10.47 -2.43 -0.14
CA ARG A 87 9.03 -2.17 0.06
C ARG A 87 8.81 -1.08 1.09
N ALA A 88 7.95 -0.11 0.73
CA ALA A 88 7.46 0.90 1.65
C ALA A 88 5.96 1.03 1.51
N ILE A 89 5.30 1.51 2.54
CA ILE A 89 3.85 1.72 2.54
C ILE A 89 3.54 3.05 3.21
N THR A 90 2.63 3.79 2.62
CA THR A 90 2.16 5.06 3.18
C THR A 90 0.70 5.24 2.83
N GLY A 91 0.05 6.20 3.46
CA GLY A 91 -1.35 6.42 3.19
C GLY A 91 -1.87 7.72 3.78
N LEU A 92 -3.08 8.07 3.36
CA LEU A 92 -3.79 9.28 3.74
C LEU A 92 -5.02 8.91 4.55
N SER A 93 -5.19 9.48 5.75
CA SER A 93 -6.36 9.27 6.62
C SER A 93 -6.58 7.77 6.91
N MET A 94 -7.66 7.17 6.42
CA MET A 94 -7.90 5.72 6.53
C MET A 94 -6.70 4.92 5.99
N GLY A 95 -6.13 5.38 4.87
CA GLY A 95 -4.93 4.76 4.32
C GLY A 95 -3.72 4.91 5.22
N GLY A 96 -3.61 6.03 5.95
CA GLY A 96 -2.57 6.20 6.96
C GLY A 96 -2.68 5.19 8.08
N PHE A 97 -3.89 4.96 8.58
CA PHE A 97 -4.15 3.89 9.55
C PHE A 97 -3.78 2.53 8.96
N GLY A 98 -4.22 2.27 7.72
CA GLY A 98 -3.94 1.00 7.05
C GLY A 98 -2.45 0.76 6.89
N ALA A 99 -1.70 1.78 6.48
CA ALA A 99 -0.25 1.67 6.29
C ALA A 99 0.45 1.31 7.61
N VAL A 100 0.14 2.02 8.69
CA VAL A 100 0.75 1.75 9.99
C VAL A 100 0.32 0.39 10.53
N SER A 101 -0.97 0.06 10.43
CA SER A 101 -1.50 -1.21 10.90
C SER A 101 -0.85 -2.40 10.17
N LEU A 102 -0.77 -2.31 8.84
CA LEU A 102 -0.14 -3.38 8.05
C LEU A 102 1.36 -3.50 8.34
N ALA A 103 2.06 -2.37 8.49
CA ALA A 103 3.49 -2.40 8.80
C ALA A 103 3.77 -3.00 10.19
N ILE A 104 2.93 -2.72 11.17
CA ILE A 104 3.09 -3.28 12.51
C ILE A 104 2.77 -4.78 12.53
N ARG A 105 1.68 -5.17 11.89
CA ARG A 105 1.24 -6.57 11.86
C ARG A 105 2.12 -7.45 10.98
N HIS A 106 2.77 -6.86 9.98
CA HIS A 106 3.58 -7.57 8.98
C HIS A 106 4.94 -6.92 8.84
N LYS A 107 5.69 -6.87 9.95
CA LYS A 107 7.01 -6.21 10.00
C LYS A 107 7.99 -6.78 8.99
N GLU A 108 7.82 -8.04 8.63
CA GLU A 108 8.67 -8.74 7.68
C GLU A 108 8.44 -8.29 6.22
N LEU A 109 7.37 -7.54 5.95
CA LEU A 109 7.02 -7.15 4.59
C LEU A 109 7.53 -5.77 4.20
N PHE A 110 7.56 -4.80 5.14
CA PHE A 110 7.82 -3.40 4.81
C PHE A 110 9.00 -2.85 5.59
N ARG A 111 9.91 -2.20 4.88
CA ARG A 111 11.06 -1.51 5.47
C ARG A 111 10.68 -0.17 6.07
N ALA A 112 9.76 0.56 5.40
CA ALA A 112 9.41 1.92 5.78
C ALA A 112 7.91 2.10 5.75
N VAL A 113 7.41 2.96 6.63
CA VAL A 113 5.99 3.30 6.70
C VAL A 113 5.85 4.81 6.93
N GLY A 114 4.84 5.39 6.27
CA GLY A 114 4.47 6.79 6.46
C GLY A 114 2.97 6.91 6.63
N SER A 115 2.53 8.02 7.22
CA SER A 115 1.12 8.28 7.42
C SER A 115 0.87 9.78 7.36
N THR A 116 -0.08 10.20 6.53
CA THR A 116 -0.51 11.59 6.41
C THR A 116 -1.93 11.68 6.98
N SER A 117 -2.09 12.46 8.05
CA SER A 117 -3.39 12.64 8.73
C SER A 117 -4.05 11.31 9.06
N GLY A 118 -3.26 10.32 9.49
CA GLY A 118 -3.74 8.97 9.74
C GLY A 118 -4.68 8.90 10.92
N GLY A 119 -5.73 8.08 10.80
CA GLY A 119 -6.64 7.77 11.88
C GLY A 119 -6.04 6.72 12.80
N LEU A 120 -4.99 7.07 13.55
CA LEU A 120 -4.27 6.11 14.39
C LEU A 120 -5.01 5.79 15.68
N ASP A 121 -5.89 6.70 16.12
CA ASP A 121 -6.73 6.50 17.29
C ASP A 121 -8.19 6.41 16.81
N ILE A 122 -8.65 5.20 16.59
CA ILE A 122 -9.97 4.92 16.05
C ILE A 122 -10.91 4.35 17.11
N ARG A 123 -10.72 4.72 18.35
CA ARG A 123 -11.61 4.28 19.44
C ARG A 123 -13.02 4.84 19.22
N PRO A 124 -14.04 4.03 19.51
CA PRO A 124 -15.42 4.50 19.38
C PRO A 124 -15.74 5.62 20.35
#